data_22de36216a6fc8f1b72f1ae7360ffa6d
#
_entry.id   22de36216a6fc8f1b72f1ae7360ffa6d
#
_cell.length_a   1.000
_cell.length_b   1.000
_cell.length_c   1.000
_cell.angle_alpha   90.00
_cell.angle_beta   90.00
_cell.angle_gamma   90.00
#
_symmetry.space_group_name_H-M   'P 1'
#
loop_
_entity.id
_entity.type
_entity.pdbx_description
1 polymer ?
#
loop_
_entity_poly.entity_id
_entity_poly.type
_entity_poly.pdbx_seq_one_letter_code
_entity_poly.pdbx_strand_id
1 'polypeptide(L)'
;FEQTADQSTNYYERMWDPIIMHRGDLAVAWTTYDFHLNGEFSHCGAESFTLTRLNNKWMVVDWAYTANEPENCNSPLGKVSKEEMKN
;
A
#
# COMPACT_ATOMS: atom_id res chain seq x y z
N PHE A 1 -5.81 -6.60 4.32
CA PHE A 1 -6.43 -7.24 3.15
C PHE A 1 -5.50 -8.26 2.57
N GLU A 2 -6.08 -9.14 1.84
CA GLU A 2 -5.35 -10.24 1.29
C GLU A 2 -5.38 -10.17 -0.22
N GLN A 3 -4.23 -10.39 -0.82
CA GLN A 3 -4.09 -10.32 -2.24
C GLN A 3 -3.71 -11.70 -2.77
N THR A 4 -4.53 -12.24 -3.63
CA THR A 4 -4.23 -13.51 -4.28
C THR A 4 -3.31 -13.23 -5.46
N ALA A 5 -2.16 -13.84 -5.46
CA ALA A 5 -1.17 -13.61 -6.49
C ALA A 5 -0.73 -14.92 -7.12
N ASP A 6 -0.48 -14.87 -8.39
CA ASP A 6 0.22 -15.94 -9.09
C ASP A 6 1.64 -15.98 -8.54
N GLN A 7 2.13 -17.16 -8.21
CA GLN A 7 3.45 -17.30 -7.62
C GLN A 7 4.57 -16.87 -8.57
N SER A 8 4.29 -16.82 -9.86
CA SER A 8 5.25 -16.32 -10.84
C SER A 8 5.29 -14.79 -10.88
N THR A 9 4.36 -14.12 -10.21
CA THR A 9 4.25 -12.67 -10.20
C THR A 9 4.86 -12.11 -8.92
N ASN A 10 5.72 -11.12 -9.08
CA ASN A 10 6.38 -10.47 -7.96
C ASN A 10 5.76 -9.09 -7.75
N TYR A 11 5.11 -8.90 -6.62
CA TYR A 11 4.49 -7.63 -6.24
C TYR A 11 5.34 -6.94 -5.20
N TYR A 12 5.46 -5.62 -5.32
CA TYR A 12 6.17 -4.83 -4.32
C TYR A 12 5.51 -3.46 -4.19
N GLU A 13 5.04 -3.16 -2.98
CA GLU A 13 4.39 -1.89 -2.68
C GLU A 13 5.16 -1.19 -1.57
N ARG A 14 5.38 0.11 -1.73
CA ARG A 14 5.99 0.95 -0.70
C ARG A 14 4.99 1.99 -0.28
N MET A 15 5.01 2.33 1.00
CA MET A 15 4.16 3.36 1.58
C MET A 15 5.02 4.32 2.35
N TRP A 16 4.61 5.59 2.39
CA TRP A 16 5.31 6.61 3.14
C TRP A 16 4.35 7.67 3.62
N ASP A 17 4.77 8.40 4.67
CA ASP A 17 4.01 9.48 5.30
C ASP A 17 2.60 9.07 5.71
N PRO A 18 2.44 7.96 6.46
CA PRO A 18 1.11 7.54 6.89
C PRO A 18 0.56 8.50 7.94
N ILE A 19 -0.75 8.76 7.82
CA ILE A 19 -1.50 9.50 8.83
C ILE A 19 -2.52 8.53 9.41
N ILE A 20 -2.47 8.34 10.72
CA ILE A 20 -3.35 7.40 11.39
C ILE A 20 -4.15 8.14 12.43
N MET A 21 -5.47 7.97 12.38
CA MET A 21 -6.39 8.47 13.39
C MET A 21 -7.06 7.30 14.06
N HIS A 22 -7.21 7.37 15.36
CA HIS A 22 -7.66 6.23 16.13
C HIS A 22 -8.52 6.68 17.30
N ARG A 23 -9.67 6.02 17.49
CA ARG A 23 -10.52 6.18 18.65
C ARG A 23 -11.17 4.86 18.98
N GLY A 24 -10.88 4.34 20.19
CA GLY A 24 -11.45 3.07 20.60
C GLY A 24 -11.14 1.97 19.61
N ASP A 25 -12.17 1.32 19.12
CA ASP A 25 -12.04 0.19 18.23
C ASP A 25 -12.12 0.58 16.76
N LEU A 26 -11.97 1.86 16.46
CA LEU A 26 -12.01 2.38 15.09
C LEU A 26 -10.73 3.12 14.78
N ALA A 27 -10.17 2.86 13.62
CA ALA A 27 -9.00 3.59 13.14
C ALA A 27 -9.11 3.82 11.64
N VAL A 28 -8.50 4.91 11.18
CA VAL A 28 -8.38 5.23 9.76
C VAL A 28 -6.91 5.48 9.49
N ALA A 29 -6.38 4.83 8.48
CA ALA A 29 -5.02 5.04 8.01
C ALA A 29 -5.06 5.61 6.60
N TRP A 30 -4.24 6.61 6.34
CA TRP A 30 -4.17 7.25 5.04
C TRP A 30 -2.70 7.42 4.69
N THR A 31 -2.31 6.94 3.51
CA THR A 31 -0.90 6.91 3.15
C THR A 31 -0.73 7.08 1.65
N THR A 32 0.46 7.52 1.27
CA THR A 32 0.87 7.54 -0.12
C THR A 32 1.58 6.23 -0.42
N TYR A 33 1.48 5.77 -1.65
CA TYR A 33 2.09 4.50 -2.02
C TYR A 33 2.62 4.53 -3.44
N ASP A 34 3.56 3.62 -3.73
CA ASP A 34 3.88 3.24 -5.10
C ASP A 34 3.87 1.72 -5.20
N PHE A 35 3.58 1.23 -6.40
CA PHE A 35 3.39 -0.20 -6.63
C PHE A 35 4.22 -0.64 -7.83
N HIS A 36 4.88 -1.77 -7.66
CA HIS A 36 5.76 -2.34 -8.67
C HIS A 36 5.30 -3.76 -8.99
N LEU A 37 5.40 -4.14 -10.25
CA LEU A 37 5.00 -5.45 -10.72
C LEU A 37 6.14 -6.03 -11.53
N ASN A 38 6.65 -7.18 -11.09
CA ASN A 38 7.74 -7.89 -11.76
C ASN A 38 8.96 -6.99 -12.02
N GLY A 39 9.28 -6.13 -11.04
CA GLY A 39 10.43 -5.25 -11.14
C GLY A 39 10.20 -3.95 -11.88
N GLU A 40 9.00 -3.74 -12.38
CA GLU A 40 8.66 -2.52 -13.12
C GLU A 40 7.68 -1.67 -12.34
N PHE A 41 7.88 -0.36 -12.40
CA PHE A 41 6.98 0.60 -11.76
C PHE A 41 5.62 0.54 -12.46
N SER A 42 4.57 0.27 -11.69
CA SER A 42 3.22 0.15 -12.24
C SER A 42 2.42 1.43 -12.06
N HIS A 43 2.25 1.86 -10.82
CA HIS A 43 1.46 3.06 -10.53
C HIS A 43 1.73 3.55 -9.11
N CYS A 44 1.19 4.72 -8.80
CA CYS A 44 1.27 5.30 -7.47
C CYS A 44 -0.05 5.97 -7.12
N GLY A 45 -0.17 6.41 -5.89
CA GLY A 45 -1.37 7.12 -5.46
C GLY A 45 -1.45 7.28 -3.96
N ALA A 46 -2.67 7.45 -3.49
CA ALA A 46 -2.98 7.50 -2.06
C ALA A 46 -3.93 6.37 -1.74
N GLU A 47 -3.80 5.84 -0.53
CA GLU A 47 -4.65 4.76 -0.03
C GLU A 47 -5.26 5.16 1.30
N SER A 48 -6.49 4.73 1.53
CA SER A 48 -7.11 4.86 2.83
C SER A 48 -7.66 3.50 3.26
N PHE A 49 -7.49 3.22 4.55
CA PHE A 49 -7.97 1.99 5.17
C PHE A 49 -8.81 2.36 6.37
N THR A 50 -9.98 1.75 6.51
CA THR A 50 -10.75 1.82 7.73
C THR A 50 -10.62 0.49 8.45
N LEU A 51 -10.26 0.54 9.72
CA LEU A 51 -10.01 -0.66 10.51
C LEU A 51 -10.89 -0.64 11.75
N THR A 52 -11.40 -1.80 12.12
CA THR A 52 -12.10 -1.99 13.37
C THR A 52 -11.43 -3.10 14.16
N ARG A 53 -11.54 -3.01 15.49
CA ARG A 53 -11.00 -4.02 16.36
C ARG A 53 -12.14 -4.86 16.91
N LEU A 54 -12.08 -6.17 16.62
CA LEU A 54 -13.03 -7.15 17.10
C LEU A 54 -12.23 -8.29 17.71
N ASN A 55 -12.60 -8.69 18.93
CA ASN A 55 -11.95 -9.82 19.62
C ASN A 55 -10.43 -9.61 19.68
N ASN A 56 -9.99 -8.38 19.97
CA ASN A 56 -8.59 -7.98 20.09
C ASN A 56 -7.80 -8.10 18.79
N LYS A 57 -8.50 -8.11 17.67
CA LYS A 57 -7.86 -8.12 16.36
C LYS A 57 -8.31 -6.93 15.53
N TRP A 58 -7.35 -6.22 14.97
CA TRP A 58 -7.65 -5.15 14.02
C TRP A 58 -7.90 -5.75 12.65
N MET A 59 -8.98 -5.33 12.02
CA MET A 59 -9.40 -5.83 10.72
C MET A 59 -9.67 -4.68 9.78
N VAL A 60 -9.20 -4.79 8.55
CA VAL A 60 -9.53 -3.82 7.51
C VAL A 60 -10.94 -4.11 7.03
N VAL A 61 -11.82 -3.12 7.18
CA VAL A 61 -13.22 -3.27 6.77
C VAL A 61 -13.57 -2.40 5.57
N ASP A 62 -12.69 -1.49 5.20
CA ASP A 62 -12.86 -0.68 4.00
C ASP A 62 -11.50 -0.24 3.50
N TRP A 63 -11.34 -0.17 2.18
CA TRP A 63 -10.09 0.17 1.55
C TRP A 63 -10.39 0.87 0.22
N ALA A 64 -9.73 1.99 0.02
CA ALA A 64 -9.86 2.75 -1.22
C ALA A 64 -8.48 3.25 -1.63
N TYR A 65 -8.29 3.40 -2.91
CA TYR A 65 -7.02 3.93 -3.40
C TYR A 65 -7.21 4.64 -4.73
N THR A 66 -6.25 5.52 -5.03
CA THR A 66 -6.15 6.13 -6.34
C THR A 66 -4.97 5.51 -7.07
N ALA A 67 -4.99 5.56 -8.40
CA ALA A 67 -3.90 5.05 -9.21
C ALA A 67 -3.54 6.08 -10.27
N ASN A 68 -2.29 6.53 -10.24
CA ASN A 68 -1.75 7.49 -11.19
C ASN A 68 -0.71 6.80 -12.07
N GLU A 69 -0.62 7.21 -13.33
CA GLU A 69 0.36 6.66 -14.25
C GLU A 69 1.78 6.98 -13.76
N PRO A 70 2.76 6.13 -14.10
CA PRO A 70 4.12 6.31 -13.59
C PRO A 70 4.73 7.68 -13.86
N GLU A 71 4.44 8.29 -15.00
CA GLU A 71 4.97 9.59 -15.35
C GLU A 71 4.46 10.72 -14.46
N ASN A 72 3.36 10.48 -13.76
CA ASN A 72 2.78 11.45 -12.83
C ASN A 72 3.14 11.15 -11.38
N CYS A 73 4.04 10.22 -11.15
CA CYS A 73 4.44 9.81 -9.82
C CYS A 73 5.76 10.45 -9.44
N ASN A 74 5.86 10.88 -8.19
CA ASN A 74 7.07 11.50 -7.69
C ASN A 74 7.38 10.92 -6.30
N SER A 75 7.90 9.72 -6.31
CA SER A 75 8.18 9.02 -5.06
C SER A 75 9.45 9.55 -4.41
N PRO A 76 9.38 9.95 -3.13
CA PRO A 76 10.56 10.37 -2.40
C PRO A 76 11.51 9.22 -2.08
N LEU A 77 11.05 7.98 -2.27
CA LEU A 77 11.87 6.80 -1.98
C LEU A 77 12.75 6.41 -3.16
N GLY A 78 12.59 7.09 -4.30
CA GLY A 78 13.40 6.80 -5.48
C GLY A 78 13.03 5.50 -6.15
N LYS A 79 13.86 5.07 -7.08
CA LYS A 79 13.62 3.83 -7.80
C LYS A 79 13.84 2.63 -6.91
N VAL A 80 13.02 1.61 -7.09
CA VAL A 80 13.20 0.34 -6.40
C VAL A 80 14.39 -0.39 -7.01
N SER A 81 15.33 -0.80 -6.17
CA SER A 81 16.46 -1.59 -6.63
C SER A 81 16.03 -3.04 -6.79
N LYS A 82 16.82 -3.80 -7.55
CA LYS A 82 16.57 -5.23 -7.67
C LYS A 82 16.68 -5.92 -6.32
N GLU A 83 17.54 -5.41 -5.45
CA GLU A 83 17.70 -5.96 -4.10
C GLU A 83 16.42 -5.82 -3.29
N GLU A 84 15.74 -4.66 -3.39
CA GLU A 84 14.49 -4.45 -2.67
C GLU A 84 13.39 -5.37 -3.14
N MET A 85 13.41 -5.77 -4.41
CA MET A 85 12.40 -6.63 -5.00
C MET A 85 12.61 -8.12 -4.69
N LYS A 86 13.74 -8.47 -4.11
CA LYS A 86 14.03 -9.87 -3.76
C LYS A 86 13.36 -10.25 -2.46
N ASN A 87 12.85 -11.43 -2.41
CA ASN A 87 12.32 -12.05 -1.19
C ASN A 87 13.26 -13.09 -0.66
#